data_04ec3778578985cce6954948c38b6561
#
_entry.id   04ec3778578985cce6954948c38b6561
#
_cell.length_a   1.000
_cell.length_b   1.000
_cell.length_c   1.000
_cell.angle_alpha   90.00
_cell.angle_beta   90.00
_cell.angle_gamma   90.00
#
_symmetry.space_group_name_H-M   'P 1'
#
loop_
_entity.id
_entity.type
_entity.pdbx_description
1 polymer ?
#
loop_
_entity_poly.entity_id
_entity_poly.type
_entity_poly.pdbx_seq_one_letter_code
_entity_poly.pdbx_strand_id
1 'polypeptide(L)'
;LHPVASHTLMAALLMAILLGAQPAARDERPFTLPVAYPPGPSTWLLGQLYGNTVFAYYQRNSLYDAGQGLHFGVDFTARCGTPVLAIGDGVVAKVDSATHGALPHNLIIDHDNGYASLYGHLLQRPELTPGERVARGQMVALTGDPDLDCSWRGHLHLEIRDAGRYKRLYNPAQLIEADWDSLALAGSYNSWFARDLEDPRRWQHIRGQPDITVWGPRLNEYPQAWPLAWQR
;
A
#
# COMPACT_ATOMS: atom_id res chain seq x y z
N LEU A 1 43.95 52.84 -35.99
CA LEU A 1 42.51 52.50 -36.03
C LEU A 1 42.34 51.00 -36.23
N HIS A 2 42.18 50.24 -35.17
CA HIS A 2 41.82 48.81 -35.22
C HIS A 2 40.46 48.61 -34.51
N PRO A 3 39.54 47.81 -35.04
CA PRO A 3 38.28 47.49 -34.38
C PRO A 3 38.50 46.34 -33.43
N VAL A 4 38.20 46.53 -32.15
CA VAL A 4 38.02 45.50 -31.15
C VAL A 4 36.55 45.36 -30.93
N ALA A 5 35.91 44.39 -31.55
CA ALA A 5 34.55 43.97 -31.20
C ALA A 5 34.22 42.67 -31.95
N SER A 6 34.46 41.50 -31.37
CA SER A 6 33.77 40.24 -31.82
C SER A 6 33.91 39.03 -30.90
N HIS A 7 34.26 39.15 -29.63
CA HIS A 7 34.41 37.93 -28.80
C HIS A 7 33.46 37.80 -27.61
N THR A 8 32.56 38.75 -27.39
CA THR A 8 31.61 38.74 -26.23
C THR A 8 30.25 38.16 -26.52
N LEU A 9 29.91 37.87 -27.78
CA LEU A 9 28.58 37.31 -28.12
C LEU A 9 28.49 35.78 -28.14
N MET A 10 29.64 35.08 -28.22
CA MET A 10 29.63 33.61 -28.25
C MET A 10 29.57 32.93 -26.90
N ALA A 11 29.96 33.62 -25.81
CA ALA A 11 29.91 33.05 -24.47
C ALA A 11 28.48 33.02 -23.85
N ALA A 12 27.62 33.93 -24.29
CA ALA A 12 26.24 33.99 -23.76
C ALA A 12 25.29 32.95 -24.39
N LEU A 13 25.61 32.43 -25.56
CA LEU A 13 24.76 31.44 -26.25
C LEU A 13 25.01 29.99 -25.79
N LEU A 14 26.16 29.70 -25.21
CA LEU A 14 26.47 28.36 -24.67
C LEU A 14 25.94 28.14 -23.24
N MET A 15 25.59 29.18 -22.51
CA MET A 15 25.05 29.03 -21.15
C MET A 15 23.53 28.85 -21.12
N ALA A 16 22.82 29.11 -22.21
CA ALA A 16 21.35 28.93 -22.32
C ALA A 16 20.90 27.49 -22.67
N ILE A 17 21.84 26.62 -23.07
CA ILE A 17 21.51 25.26 -23.52
C ILE A 17 21.62 24.23 -22.38
N LEU A 18 22.12 24.61 -21.20
CA LEU A 18 22.28 23.72 -20.04
C LEU A 18 21.14 23.83 -19.01
N LEU A 19 20.13 24.66 -19.27
CA LEU A 19 18.82 24.51 -18.61
C LEU A 19 18.03 23.44 -19.36
N GLY A 20 18.59 22.24 -19.39
CA GLY A 20 17.88 21.05 -19.83
C GLY A 20 16.62 20.92 -19.02
N ALA A 21 15.49 20.78 -19.70
CA ALA A 21 14.20 20.48 -19.12
C ALA A 21 14.41 19.41 -18.04
N GLN A 22 14.23 19.77 -16.78
CA GLN A 22 14.08 18.78 -15.74
C GLN A 22 12.92 17.91 -16.19
N PRO A 23 13.09 16.58 -16.30
CA PRO A 23 11.98 15.71 -16.53
C PRO A 23 10.97 16.07 -15.44
N ALA A 24 9.75 16.41 -15.86
CA ALA A 24 8.64 16.53 -14.93
C ALA A 24 8.71 15.28 -14.04
N ALA A 25 8.79 15.48 -12.71
CA ALA A 25 8.69 14.37 -11.78
C ALA A 25 7.41 13.62 -12.16
N ARG A 26 7.55 12.49 -12.83
CA ARG A 26 6.44 11.57 -13.00
C ARG A 26 5.97 11.30 -11.59
N ASP A 27 4.68 11.43 -11.39
CA ASP A 27 3.98 10.87 -10.22
C ASP A 27 4.18 9.34 -10.36
N GLU A 28 5.39 8.87 -10.01
CA GLU A 28 5.80 7.50 -10.26
C GLU A 28 5.20 6.62 -9.20
N ARG A 29 3.96 6.21 -9.46
CA ARG A 29 3.35 5.10 -8.76
C ARG A 29 3.85 3.81 -9.42
N PRO A 30 4.86 3.16 -8.83
CA PRO A 30 5.57 2.07 -9.49
C PRO A 30 4.75 0.78 -9.60
N PHE A 31 3.58 0.72 -8.95
CA PHE A 31 2.80 -0.49 -8.79
C PHE A 31 1.40 -0.39 -9.40
N THR A 32 0.81 -1.55 -9.70
CA THR A 32 -0.56 -1.70 -10.18
C THR A 32 -1.44 -2.38 -9.14
N LEU A 33 -2.76 -2.38 -9.36
CA LEU A 33 -3.68 -3.10 -8.47
C LEU A 33 -3.40 -4.61 -8.47
N PRO A 34 -3.60 -5.31 -7.32
CA PRO A 34 -3.30 -6.73 -7.17
C PRO A 34 -4.41 -7.66 -7.66
N VAL A 35 -5.47 -7.13 -8.29
CA VAL A 35 -6.67 -7.89 -8.65
C VAL A 35 -6.95 -7.77 -10.15
N ALA A 36 -7.25 -8.90 -10.80
CA ALA A 36 -7.38 -8.99 -12.25
C ALA A 36 -8.63 -8.31 -12.84
N TYR A 37 -9.69 -8.17 -12.04
CA TYR A 37 -10.98 -7.73 -12.52
C TYR A 37 -11.25 -6.26 -12.19
N PRO A 38 -12.10 -5.56 -12.95
CA PRO A 38 -12.59 -4.25 -12.54
C PRO A 38 -13.32 -4.32 -11.17
N PRO A 39 -13.24 -3.26 -10.34
CA PRO A 39 -13.98 -3.20 -9.08
C PRO A 39 -15.49 -3.23 -9.31
N GLY A 40 -16.21 -3.94 -8.46
CA GLY A 40 -17.66 -4.02 -8.52
C GLY A 40 -18.24 -5.02 -7.53
N PRO A 41 -19.56 -4.99 -7.28
CA PRO A 41 -20.21 -5.82 -6.27
C PRO A 41 -20.06 -7.34 -6.50
N SER A 42 -19.81 -7.77 -7.72
CA SER A 42 -19.63 -9.18 -8.07
C SER A 42 -18.18 -9.62 -8.19
N THR A 43 -17.24 -8.69 -8.12
CA THR A 43 -15.79 -8.94 -8.27
C THR A 43 -15.04 -8.65 -6.97
N TRP A 44 -14.69 -7.40 -6.74
CA TRP A 44 -14.03 -6.96 -5.52
C TRP A 44 -14.35 -5.50 -5.24
N LEU A 45 -14.27 -5.12 -3.98
CA LEU A 45 -14.40 -3.75 -3.52
C LEU A 45 -13.24 -3.43 -2.58
N LEU A 46 -12.94 -2.14 -2.45
CA LEU A 46 -12.01 -1.69 -1.42
C LEU A 46 -12.62 -1.97 -0.05
N GLY A 47 -11.88 -2.71 0.77
CA GLY A 47 -12.25 -3.01 2.15
C GLY A 47 -11.66 -1.98 3.12
N GLN A 48 -10.83 -2.44 4.06
CA GLN A 48 -10.17 -1.54 5.00
C GLN A 48 -9.02 -0.77 4.34
N LEU A 49 -8.99 0.54 4.54
CA LEU A 49 -7.89 1.39 4.10
C LEU A 49 -6.66 1.26 5.02
N TYR A 50 -5.49 1.65 4.48
CA TYR A 50 -4.26 1.81 5.24
C TYR A 50 -4.39 2.90 6.30
N GLY A 51 -3.76 2.69 7.47
CA GLY A 51 -3.58 3.71 8.48
C GLY A 51 -4.64 3.72 9.59
N ASN A 52 -5.02 4.91 10.03
CA ASN A 52 -5.86 5.14 11.20
C ASN A 52 -7.35 4.94 10.91
N THR A 53 -7.77 3.72 10.74
CA THR A 53 -9.20 3.37 10.60
C THR A 53 -9.86 3.19 11.97
N VAL A 54 -11.19 3.22 12.02
CA VAL A 54 -11.94 2.96 13.26
C VAL A 54 -11.62 1.56 13.81
N PHE A 55 -11.54 0.57 12.94
CA PHE A 55 -11.22 -0.78 13.35
C PHE A 55 -9.78 -0.91 13.84
N ALA A 56 -8.82 -0.26 13.17
CA ALA A 56 -7.44 -0.22 13.64
C ALA A 56 -7.34 0.40 15.04
N TYR A 57 -8.05 1.49 15.29
CA TYR A 57 -8.10 2.09 16.62
C TYR A 57 -8.64 1.12 17.69
N TYR A 58 -9.73 0.42 17.42
CA TYR A 58 -10.28 -0.56 18.37
C TYR A 58 -9.33 -1.73 18.62
N GLN A 59 -8.59 -2.15 17.62
CA GLN A 59 -7.66 -3.28 17.67
C GLN A 59 -6.19 -2.87 17.86
N ARG A 60 -5.93 -1.60 18.24
CA ARG A 60 -4.57 -1.06 18.34
C ARG A 60 -3.69 -1.73 19.39
N ASN A 61 -4.30 -2.40 20.38
CA ASN A 61 -3.61 -3.13 21.44
C ASN A 61 -3.52 -4.64 21.17
N SER A 62 -3.93 -5.07 20.00
CA SER A 62 -4.01 -6.50 19.62
C SER A 62 -3.56 -6.69 18.17
N LEU A 63 -4.46 -6.70 17.20
CA LEU A 63 -4.14 -6.98 15.79
C LEU A 63 -3.17 -5.95 15.18
N TYR A 64 -3.24 -4.69 15.61
CA TYR A 64 -2.45 -3.60 15.03
C TYR A 64 -1.37 -3.03 15.97
N ASP A 65 -1.08 -3.74 17.06
CA ASP A 65 -0.04 -3.31 18.01
C ASP A 65 1.34 -3.17 17.32
N ALA A 66 1.72 -4.18 16.53
CA ALA A 66 2.96 -4.16 15.76
C ALA A 66 3.04 -3.03 14.71
N GLY A 67 1.91 -2.48 14.27
CA GLY A 67 1.78 -1.39 13.28
C GLY A 67 1.50 -0.04 13.91
N GLN A 68 2.01 0.24 15.08
CA GLN A 68 1.82 1.52 15.77
C GLN A 68 0.32 1.86 16.02
N GLY A 69 -0.54 0.84 16.10
CA GLY A 69 -1.99 0.96 16.24
C GLY A 69 -2.73 1.22 14.93
N LEU A 70 -2.05 1.19 13.79
CA LEU A 70 -2.58 1.48 12.46
C LEU A 70 -2.72 0.22 11.62
N HIS A 71 -3.62 0.22 10.64
CA HIS A 71 -3.72 -0.85 9.65
C HIS A 71 -2.52 -0.80 8.70
N PHE A 72 -1.84 -1.93 8.53
CA PHE A 72 -0.53 -2.00 7.87
C PHE A 72 -0.60 -1.93 6.35
N GLY A 73 -1.76 -2.24 5.78
CA GLY A 73 -1.95 -2.38 4.35
C GLY A 73 -3.31 -1.89 3.88
N VAL A 74 -3.71 -2.36 2.74
CA VAL A 74 -5.05 -2.16 2.17
C VAL A 74 -5.70 -3.51 1.96
N ASP A 75 -6.95 -3.63 2.36
CA ASP A 75 -7.74 -4.83 2.13
C ASP A 75 -8.59 -4.68 0.87
N PHE A 76 -8.52 -5.69 0.01
CA PHE A 76 -9.36 -5.84 -1.17
C PHE A 76 -10.38 -6.96 -0.88
N THR A 77 -11.60 -6.57 -0.52
CA THR A 77 -12.69 -7.51 -0.26
C THR A 77 -13.06 -8.22 -1.56
N ALA A 78 -12.86 -9.51 -1.61
CA ALA A 78 -13.12 -10.35 -2.76
C ALA A 78 -13.50 -11.77 -2.27
N ARG A 79 -14.17 -12.52 -3.12
CA ARG A 79 -14.46 -13.93 -2.81
C ARG A 79 -13.18 -14.74 -2.74
N CYS A 80 -13.12 -15.73 -1.88
CA CYS A 80 -12.05 -16.73 -1.91
C CYS A 80 -11.93 -17.33 -3.31
N GLY A 81 -10.67 -17.58 -3.73
CA GLY A 81 -10.37 -18.05 -5.07
C GLY A 81 -10.27 -16.96 -6.13
N THR A 82 -10.46 -15.67 -5.78
CA THR A 82 -10.17 -14.58 -6.70
C THR A 82 -8.66 -14.51 -6.98
N PRO A 83 -8.23 -14.46 -8.27
CA PRO A 83 -6.82 -14.37 -8.61
C PRO A 83 -6.14 -13.14 -8.04
N VAL A 84 -4.99 -13.34 -7.41
CA VAL A 84 -4.09 -12.30 -6.89
C VAL A 84 -2.92 -12.13 -7.85
N LEU A 85 -2.65 -10.89 -8.24
CA LEU A 85 -1.61 -10.53 -9.20
C LEU A 85 -0.43 -9.85 -8.50
N ALA A 86 0.78 -10.11 -9.00
CA ALA A 86 1.97 -9.34 -8.61
C ALA A 86 1.80 -7.87 -9.01
N ILE A 87 1.93 -6.94 -8.05
CA ILE A 87 1.78 -5.50 -8.30
C ILE A 87 2.92 -4.89 -9.10
N GLY A 88 4.06 -5.57 -9.20
CA GLY A 88 5.27 -5.16 -9.92
C GLY A 88 6.15 -6.35 -10.25
N ASP A 89 7.13 -6.16 -11.13
CA ASP A 89 8.18 -7.14 -11.35
C ASP A 89 8.99 -7.34 -10.08
N GLY A 90 9.45 -8.56 -9.80
CA GLY A 90 10.21 -8.82 -8.60
C GLY A 90 10.73 -10.24 -8.45
N VAL A 91 11.23 -10.54 -7.26
CA VAL A 91 11.72 -11.86 -6.87
C VAL A 91 11.00 -12.30 -5.60
N VAL A 92 10.50 -13.51 -5.57
CA VAL A 92 9.89 -14.10 -4.39
C VAL A 92 10.92 -14.14 -3.27
N ALA A 93 10.65 -13.44 -2.19
CA ALA A 93 11.53 -13.38 -1.03
C ALA A 93 11.13 -14.42 0.03
N LYS A 94 9.84 -14.57 0.30
CA LYS A 94 9.31 -15.48 1.33
C LYS A 94 7.94 -16.02 0.93
N VAL A 95 7.67 -17.25 1.38
CA VAL A 95 6.37 -17.93 1.27
C VAL A 95 6.02 -18.47 2.65
N ASP A 96 4.80 -18.20 3.12
CA ASP A 96 4.28 -18.62 4.44
C ASP A 96 5.18 -18.19 5.60
N SER A 97 5.54 -16.92 5.64
CA SER A 97 6.36 -16.38 6.71
C SER A 97 5.53 -16.07 7.96
N ALA A 98 5.65 -16.89 8.99
CA ALA A 98 4.96 -16.68 10.27
C ALA A 98 5.36 -15.38 10.98
N THR A 99 6.54 -14.82 10.67
CA THR A 99 7.08 -13.63 11.34
C THR A 99 6.62 -12.30 10.71
N HIS A 100 5.94 -12.33 9.58
CA HIS A 100 5.53 -11.12 8.85
C HIS A 100 4.04 -10.85 8.90
N GLY A 101 3.26 -11.70 9.58
CA GLY A 101 1.82 -11.52 9.77
C GLY A 101 0.98 -11.94 8.58
N ALA A 102 -0.26 -11.45 8.56
CA ALA A 102 -1.24 -11.69 7.48
C ALA A 102 -1.45 -13.19 7.16
N LEU A 103 -1.56 -14.00 8.23
CA LEU A 103 -1.82 -15.45 8.15
C LEU A 103 -3.25 -15.72 7.64
N PRO A 104 -3.58 -16.94 7.18
CA PRO A 104 -2.83 -18.21 7.33
C PRO A 104 -1.70 -18.38 6.32
N HIS A 105 -1.86 -17.90 5.10
CA HIS A 105 -0.86 -17.99 4.04
C HIS A 105 -0.48 -16.60 3.54
N ASN A 106 0.80 -16.39 3.29
CA ASN A 106 1.31 -15.12 2.77
C ASN A 106 2.47 -15.33 1.77
N LEU A 107 2.69 -14.29 0.97
CA LEU A 107 3.75 -14.21 -0.02
C LEU A 107 4.44 -12.85 0.10
N ILE A 108 5.77 -12.81 0.08
CA ILE A 108 6.54 -11.58 0.00
C ILE A 108 7.36 -11.58 -1.29
N ILE A 109 7.24 -10.50 -2.07
CA ILE A 109 7.99 -10.27 -3.30
C ILE A 109 8.83 -9.01 -3.11
N ASP A 110 10.16 -9.12 -3.27
CA ASP A 110 11.07 -7.98 -3.31
C ASP A 110 11.12 -7.42 -4.73
N HIS A 111 11.03 -6.08 -4.85
CA HIS A 111 11.08 -5.34 -6.11
C HIS A 111 12.42 -4.60 -6.26
N ASP A 112 12.90 -4.42 -7.49
CA ASP A 112 14.20 -3.79 -7.78
C ASP A 112 14.27 -2.31 -7.38
N ASN A 113 13.13 -1.68 -7.09
CA ASN A 113 13.02 -0.28 -6.65
C ASN A 113 13.15 -0.08 -5.12
N GLY A 114 13.53 -1.11 -4.38
CA GLY A 114 13.73 -1.05 -2.92
C GLY A 114 12.48 -1.27 -2.09
N TYR A 115 11.33 -1.51 -2.71
CA TYR A 115 10.09 -1.93 -2.03
C TYR A 115 9.92 -3.44 -2.05
N ALA A 116 9.09 -3.92 -1.14
CA ALA A 116 8.56 -5.28 -1.14
C ALA A 116 7.03 -5.24 -1.03
N SER A 117 6.34 -6.17 -1.66
CA SER A 117 4.92 -6.39 -1.45
C SER A 117 4.66 -7.64 -0.64
N LEU A 118 3.78 -7.53 0.37
CA LEU A 118 3.26 -8.66 1.12
C LEU A 118 1.80 -8.88 0.76
N TYR A 119 1.47 -10.07 0.32
CA TYR A 119 0.13 -10.56 0.02
C TYR A 119 -0.30 -11.50 1.12
N GLY A 120 -1.36 -11.17 1.83
CA GLY A 120 -1.81 -11.91 3.00
C GLY A 120 -3.22 -12.48 2.89
N HIS A 121 -3.56 -13.33 3.84
CA HIS A 121 -4.83 -14.06 3.92
C HIS A 121 -5.11 -14.86 2.64
N LEU A 122 -4.06 -15.48 2.09
CA LEU A 122 -4.18 -16.27 0.88
C LEU A 122 -4.91 -17.59 1.15
N LEU A 123 -5.63 -18.09 0.14
CA LEU A 123 -6.48 -19.29 0.23
C LEU A 123 -5.68 -20.55 0.56
N GLN A 124 -4.49 -20.62 0.02
CA GLN A 124 -3.57 -21.74 0.19
C GLN A 124 -2.13 -21.24 0.09
N ARG A 125 -1.20 -22.08 0.51
CA ARG A 125 0.22 -21.81 0.34
C ARG A 125 0.53 -21.58 -1.16
N PRO A 126 1.14 -20.43 -1.53
CA PRO A 126 1.57 -20.21 -2.90
C PRO A 126 2.54 -21.29 -3.40
N GLU A 127 2.39 -21.68 -4.66
CA GLU A 127 3.27 -22.72 -5.28
C GLU A 127 4.64 -22.16 -5.68
N LEU A 128 4.82 -20.84 -5.57
CA LEU A 128 6.07 -20.14 -5.84
C LEU A 128 7.16 -20.49 -4.80
N THR A 129 8.42 -20.36 -5.20
CA THR A 129 9.57 -20.63 -4.34
C THR A 129 10.45 -19.38 -4.16
N PRO A 130 11.08 -19.17 -2.98
CA PRO A 130 12.04 -18.10 -2.77
C PRO A 130 13.15 -18.10 -3.84
N GLY A 131 13.44 -16.94 -4.43
CA GLY A 131 14.37 -16.76 -5.54
C GLY A 131 13.71 -16.79 -6.93
N GLU A 132 12.47 -17.22 -7.04
CA GLU A 132 11.71 -17.22 -8.31
C GLU A 132 11.37 -15.80 -8.74
N ARG A 133 11.52 -15.50 -10.05
CA ARG A 133 11.15 -14.22 -10.62
C ARG A 133 9.67 -14.23 -11.00
N VAL A 134 9.01 -13.11 -10.72
CA VAL A 134 7.62 -12.86 -11.12
C VAL A 134 7.54 -11.57 -11.92
N ALA A 135 6.63 -11.54 -12.88
CA ALA A 135 6.34 -10.35 -13.66
C ALA A 135 5.11 -9.61 -13.10
N ARG A 136 5.07 -8.30 -13.26
CA ARG A 136 3.88 -7.49 -12.97
C ARG A 136 2.66 -8.09 -13.66
N GLY A 137 1.56 -8.23 -12.94
CA GLY A 137 0.33 -8.81 -13.46
C GLY A 137 0.33 -10.35 -13.56
N GLN A 138 1.43 -11.02 -13.22
CA GLN A 138 1.44 -12.47 -13.10
C GLN A 138 0.55 -12.89 -11.93
N MET A 139 -0.29 -13.91 -12.11
CA MET A 139 -1.03 -14.53 -11.02
C MET A 139 -0.04 -15.24 -10.08
N VAL A 140 -0.08 -14.87 -8.80
CA VAL A 140 0.86 -15.36 -7.79
C VAL A 140 0.18 -16.12 -6.65
N ALA A 141 -1.14 -15.94 -6.48
CA ALA A 141 -1.90 -16.58 -5.43
C ALA A 141 -3.41 -16.49 -5.71
N LEU A 142 -4.20 -16.97 -4.74
CA LEU A 142 -5.65 -16.82 -4.68
C LEU A 142 -6.04 -16.16 -3.36
N THR A 143 -7.02 -15.26 -3.40
CA THR A 143 -7.60 -14.63 -2.23
C THR A 143 -8.22 -15.68 -1.32
N GLY A 144 -7.97 -15.58 -0.02
CA GLY A 144 -8.55 -16.43 1.01
C GLY A 144 -9.27 -15.63 2.08
N ASP A 145 -9.15 -16.09 3.31
CA ASP A 145 -9.81 -15.56 4.50
C ASP A 145 -8.91 -15.80 5.73
N PRO A 146 -8.80 -14.84 6.67
CA PRO A 146 -8.02 -15.03 7.90
C PRO A 146 -8.42 -16.25 8.73
N ASP A 147 -9.70 -16.65 8.67
CA ASP A 147 -10.27 -17.75 9.46
C ASP A 147 -10.31 -19.08 8.71
N LEU A 148 -9.87 -19.13 7.44
CA LEU A 148 -9.85 -20.32 6.57
C LEU A 148 -11.23 -20.91 6.19
N ASP A 149 -12.32 -20.26 6.53
CA ASP A 149 -13.66 -20.78 6.27
C ASP A 149 -14.34 -20.19 5.03
N CYS A 150 -13.82 -19.07 4.53
CA CYS A 150 -14.32 -18.36 3.34
C CYS A 150 -15.83 -18.00 3.38
N SER A 151 -16.43 -17.98 4.55
CA SER A 151 -17.88 -17.82 4.69
C SER A 151 -18.33 -16.36 4.51
N TRP A 152 -17.54 -15.38 4.94
CA TRP A 152 -17.98 -13.97 4.93
C TRP A 152 -16.87 -12.91 4.94
N ARG A 153 -15.63 -13.26 5.20
CA ARG A 153 -14.52 -12.29 5.33
C ARG A 153 -13.44 -12.44 4.26
N GLY A 154 -13.79 -13.03 3.12
CA GLY A 154 -12.83 -13.18 2.01
C GLY A 154 -12.26 -11.84 1.58
N HIS A 155 -10.92 -11.69 1.67
CA HIS A 155 -10.20 -10.51 1.20
C HIS A 155 -8.71 -10.81 1.00
N LEU A 156 -8.09 -10.01 0.17
CA LEU A 156 -6.64 -9.91 0.07
C LEU A 156 -6.18 -8.74 0.96
N HIS A 157 -5.26 -9.00 1.87
CA HIS A 157 -4.50 -7.97 2.58
C HIS A 157 -3.20 -7.69 1.83
N LEU A 158 -2.99 -6.45 1.38
CA LEU A 158 -1.79 -6.03 0.65
C LEU A 158 -1.03 -4.98 1.43
N GLU A 159 0.25 -5.23 1.69
CA GLU A 159 1.17 -4.26 2.27
C GLU A 159 2.30 -3.92 1.29
N ILE A 160 2.87 -2.70 1.41
CA ILE A 160 4.12 -2.32 0.76
C ILE A 160 5.13 -2.02 1.85
N ARG A 161 6.26 -2.71 1.82
CA ARG A 161 7.33 -2.65 2.83
C ARG A 161 8.67 -2.25 2.23
N ASP A 162 9.66 -1.93 3.06
CA ASP A 162 11.05 -1.83 2.65
C ASP A 162 11.62 -3.23 2.35
N ALA A 163 12.25 -3.41 1.18
CA ALA A 163 12.80 -4.70 0.75
C ALA A 163 13.91 -5.17 1.70
N GLY A 164 13.95 -6.47 1.96
CA GLY A 164 14.96 -7.15 2.76
C GLY A 164 14.86 -6.95 4.27
N ARG A 165 14.39 -5.81 4.77
CA ARG A 165 14.20 -5.54 6.20
C ARG A 165 12.77 -5.74 6.67
N TYR A 166 11.78 -5.37 5.83
CA TYR A 166 10.34 -5.50 6.05
C TYR A 166 9.80 -4.81 7.32
N LYS A 167 10.49 -3.75 7.77
CA LYS A 167 10.16 -3.03 9.01
C LYS A 167 9.44 -1.71 8.81
N ARG A 168 9.56 -1.11 7.64
CA ARG A 168 8.84 0.10 7.28
C ARG A 168 7.73 -0.26 6.31
N LEU A 169 6.53 0.22 6.59
CA LEU A 169 5.36 0.04 5.74
C LEU A 169 4.97 1.38 5.15
N TYR A 170 4.67 1.37 3.89
CA TYR A 170 4.33 2.54 3.09
C TYR A 170 2.85 2.52 2.74
N ASN A 171 2.26 3.70 2.64
CA ASN A 171 0.86 3.82 2.25
C ASN A 171 0.67 3.35 0.78
N PRO A 172 -0.06 2.25 0.53
CA PRO A 172 -0.25 1.73 -0.84
C PRO A 172 -0.92 2.72 -1.78
N ALA A 173 -1.78 3.63 -1.25
CA ALA A 173 -2.45 4.63 -2.07
C ALA A 173 -1.50 5.69 -2.65
N GLN A 174 -0.28 5.82 -2.11
CA GLN A 174 0.77 6.67 -2.68
C GLN A 174 1.56 5.99 -3.80
N LEU A 175 1.64 4.66 -3.80
CA LEU A 175 2.56 3.86 -4.63
C LEU A 175 1.87 3.03 -5.71
N ILE A 176 0.59 2.76 -5.58
CA ILE A 176 -0.19 2.01 -6.57
C ILE A 176 -0.97 2.98 -7.45
N GLU A 177 -0.86 2.83 -8.76
CA GLU A 177 -1.64 3.60 -9.72
C GLU A 177 -3.09 3.11 -9.74
N ALA A 178 -4.00 3.93 -9.21
CA ALA A 178 -5.44 3.70 -9.20
C ALA A 178 -6.20 5.00 -8.91
N ASP A 179 -7.47 5.03 -9.27
CA ASP A 179 -8.42 6.05 -8.83
C ASP A 179 -8.93 5.70 -7.42
N TRP A 180 -8.07 6.00 -6.44
CA TRP A 180 -8.33 5.67 -5.04
C TRP A 180 -9.55 6.37 -4.46
N ASP A 181 -9.89 7.55 -4.97
CA ASP A 181 -11.04 8.32 -4.48
C ASP A 181 -12.34 7.62 -4.87
N SER A 182 -12.47 7.20 -6.13
CA SER A 182 -13.61 6.40 -6.59
C SER A 182 -13.67 5.02 -5.91
N LEU A 183 -12.54 4.36 -5.73
CA LEU A 183 -12.48 3.07 -5.02
C LEU A 183 -12.95 3.19 -3.57
N ALA A 184 -12.53 4.24 -2.86
CA ALA A 184 -12.93 4.49 -1.48
C ALA A 184 -14.42 4.80 -1.35
N LEU A 185 -14.99 5.56 -2.29
CA LEU A 185 -16.42 5.88 -2.31
C LEU A 185 -17.30 4.65 -2.58
N ALA A 186 -16.83 3.73 -3.42
CA ALA A 186 -17.52 2.48 -3.75
C ALA A 186 -17.22 1.33 -2.78
N GLY A 187 -16.33 1.53 -1.81
CA GLY A 187 -15.88 0.52 -0.86
C GLY A 187 -17.01 -0.12 -0.05
N SER A 188 -16.81 -1.35 0.39
CA SER A 188 -17.83 -2.14 1.08
C SER A 188 -18.13 -1.66 2.49
N TYR A 189 -17.25 -0.89 3.12
CA TYR A 189 -17.37 -0.46 4.52
C TYR A 189 -16.95 1.00 4.70
N ASN A 190 -17.92 1.90 4.80
CA ASN A 190 -17.69 3.31 5.07
C ASN A 190 -17.07 3.60 6.45
N SER A 191 -17.21 2.70 7.40
CA SER A 191 -16.60 2.80 8.75
C SER A 191 -15.09 2.54 8.78
N TRP A 192 -14.51 2.07 7.69
CA TRP A 192 -13.09 1.74 7.58
C TRP A 192 -12.22 2.86 7.05
N PHE A 193 -12.80 4.01 6.76
CA PHE A 193 -12.07 5.16 6.27
C PHE A 193 -10.99 5.66 7.24
N ALA A 194 -9.85 6.07 6.68
CA ALA A 194 -8.77 6.66 7.46
C ALA A 194 -9.15 8.02 8.03
N ARG A 195 -8.72 8.29 9.26
CA ARG A 195 -8.96 9.53 9.98
C ARG A 195 -7.64 10.23 10.29
N ASP A 196 -7.72 11.53 10.47
CA ASP A 196 -6.60 12.34 10.92
C ASP A 196 -6.09 11.83 12.27
N LEU A 197 -4.77 11.74 12.44
CA LEU A 197 -4.16 11.24 13.68
C LEU A 197 -4.18 12.27 14.82
N GLU A 198 -4.27 13.56 14.52
CA GLU A 198 -4.36 14.62 15.51
C GLU A 198 -5.81 14.89 15.93
N ASP A 199 -6.75 14.83 14.95
CA ASP A 199 -8.19 14.94 15.21
C ASP A 199 -8.97 13.83 14.50
N PRO A 200 -9.22 12.69 15.14
CA PRO A 200 -9.86 11.53 14.53
C PRO A 200 -11.34 11.75 14.15
N ARG A 201 -11.94 12.90 14.49
CA ARG A 201 -13.26 13.30 14.00
C ARG A 201 -13.22 13.80 12.56
N ARG A 202 -12.03 14.17 12.08
CA ARG A 202 -11.82 14.68 10.73
C ARG A 202 -11.46 13.53 9.80
N TRP A 203 -12.10 13.52 8.65
CA TRP A 203 -11.71 12.69 7.53
C TRP A 203 -10.38 13.16 6.96
N GLN A 204 -9.47 12.24 6.70
CA GLN A 204 -8.22 12.53 6.04
C GLN A 204 -8.20 11.90 4.64
N HIS A 205 -7.57 12.59 3.70
CA HIS A 205 -7.34 12.03 2.37
C HIS A 205 -6.56 10.71 2.46
N ILE A 206 -6.94 9.72 1.66
CA ILE A 206 -6.37 8.36 1.76
C ILE A 206 -4.85 8.30 1.59
N ARG A 207 -4.25 9.28 0.90
CA ARG A 207 -2.80 9.40 0.75
C ARG A 207 -2.11 10.11 1.92
N GLY A 208 -2.86 10.67 2.86
CA GLY A 208 -2.32 11.47 3.97
C GLY A 208 -1.80 10.67 5.15
N GLN A 209 -2.05 9.35 5.21
CA GLN A 209 -1.57 8.52 6.30
C GLN A 209 -0.05 8.35 6.26
N PRO A 210 0.63 8.43 7.43
CA PRO A 210 2.09 8.31 7.49
C PRO A 210 2.57 6.89 7.23
N ASP A 211 3.86 6.76 6.92
CA ASP A 211 4.54 5.47 6.94
C ASP A 211 4.54 4.88 8.37
N ILE A 212 4.42 3.56 8.46
CA ILE A 212 4.40 2.83 9.72
C ILE A 212 5.76 2.17 9.94
N THR A 213 6.23 2.20 11.18
CA THR A 213 7.41 1.43 11.62
C THR A 213 6.95 0.25 12.47
N VAL A 214 7.26 -0.97 12.02
CA VAL A 214 6.92 -2.20 12.76
C VAL A 214 7.52 -2.14 14.17
N TRP A 215 6.66 -2.29 15.19
CA TRP A 215 6.99 -2.15 16.61
C TRP A 215 7.43 -0.73 17.02
N GLY A 216 7.11 0.30 16.23
CA GLY A 216 7.28 1.70 16.63
C GLY A 216 6.25 2.11 17.70
N PRO A 217 6.43 3.29 18.29
CA PRO A 217 5.48 3.82 19.28
C PRO A 217 4.12 4.03 18.64
N ARG A 218 3.06 3.79 19.41
CA ARG A 218 1.68 3.93 18.94
C ARG A 218 1.38 5.36 18.51
N LEU A 219 0.71 5.52 17.36
CA LEU A 219 0.41 6.82 16.77
C LEU A 219 -1.02 7.30 17.07
N ASN A 220 -1.93 6.39 17.41
CA ASN A 220 -3.34 6.70 17.67
C ASN A 220 -3.73 6.57 19.15
N GLU A 221 -2.84 6.99 20.05
CA GLU A 221 -3.13 7.17 21.47
C GLU A 221 -3.77 8.55 21.66
N TYR A 222 -5.06 8.58 21.99
CA TYR A 222 -5.79 9.83 22.19
C TYR A 222 -6.07 10.06 23.68
N PRO A 223 -6.01 11.33 24.16
CA PRO A 223 -6.36 11.65 25.54
C PRO A 223 -7.80 11.30 25.91
N GLN A 224 -8.68 11.25 24.92
CA GLN A 224 -10.08 10.85 25.05
C GLN A 224 -10.38 9.68 24.12
N ALA A 225 -11.31 8.81 24.55
CA ALA A 225 -11.73 7.68 23.73
C ALA A 225 -12.29 8.14 22.37
N TRP A 226 -11.91 7.42 21.31
CA TRP A 226 -12.42 7.65 19.97
C TRP A 226 -12.77 6.28 19.33
N PRO A 227 -13.85 6.21 18.52
CA PRO A 227 -14.90 7.22 18.39
C PRO A 227 -15.61 7.45 19.72
N LEU A 228 -16.12 8.68 19.91
CA LEU A 228 -16.92 8.99 21.10
C LEU A 228 -18.10 7.99 21.19
N ALA A 229 -18.29 7.42 22.37
CA ALA A 229 -19.48 6.59 22.61
C ALA A 229 -20.74 7.43 22.30
N TRP A 230 -21.67 6.85 21.51
CA TRP A 230 -22.96 7.46 21.33
C TRP A 230 -23.64 7.53 22.70
N GLN A 231 -23.84 8.72 23.19
CA GLN A 231 -24.75 8.93 24.31
C GLN A 231 -26.16 8.69 23.75
N ARG A 232 -26.77 7.60 24.15
CA ARG A 232 -28.17 7.31 23.86
C ARG A 232 -29.09 8.17 24.71
#